data_cd48220fe4e1bbf70e8f98a7ab2d0a68
#
_entry.id   cd48220fe4e1bbf70e8f98a7ab2d0a68
#
_cell.length_a   1.000
_cell.length_b   1.000
_cell.length_c   1.000
_cell.angle_alpha   90.00
_cell.angle_beta   90.00
_cell.angle_gamma   90.00
#
_symmetry.space_group_name_H-M   'P 1'
#
loop_
_entity.id
_entity.type
_entity.pdbx_description
1 polymer ?
#
loop_
_entity_poly.entity_id
_entity_poly.type
_entity_poly.pdbx_seq_one_letter_code
_entity_poly.pdbx_strand_id
1 'polypeptide(L)'
;MTIRVLLVDDQALLRSAFRVLVDSEPDMSVVGEAADGAQALRALREERADVVLMDIRMPGMDGLTATREISADPALSGVRVVILTTFEQDDYVVDALRAGACGFLGKGAGPEELLAAIRVVVAGDALLSPAATRGLIGRFLAADTGVGGVAEPEGLHTLTAREREVLLEVARGLSNDEIAHRLTVSPLTVKTHINRLLAKLAARDRAQLVMTAYESGLVRPRHG
;
A
#
# COMPACT_ATOMS: atom_id res chain seq x y z
N MET A 1 -14.22 12.44 -11.72
CA MET A 1 -12.94 12.97 -11.17
C MET A 1 -11.86 12.14 -11.82
N THR A 2 -10.90 12.74 -12.49
CA THR A 2 -9.85 12.02 -13.20
C THR A 2 -8.72 11.66 -12.24
N ILE A 3 -8.31 10.40 -12.20
CA ILE A 3 -7.19 9.90 -11.38
C ILE A 3 -5.88 10.29 -12.08
N ARG A 4 -5.02 11.02 -11.38
CA ARG A 4 -3.74 11.50 -11.87
C ARG A 4 -2.63 10.55 -11.49
N VAL A 5 -1.95 9.99 -12.49
CA VAL A 5 -0.93 8.96 -12.32
C VAL A 5 0.45 9.49 -12.67
N LEU A 6 1.42 9.35 -11.77
CA LEU A 6 2.84 9.56 -12.05
C LEU A 6 3.50 8.20 -12.31
N LEU A 7 4.20 8.07 -13.42
CA LEU A 7 4.94 6.86 -13.78
C LEU A 7 6.42 7.01 -13.44
N VAL A 8 6.95 6.08 -12.64
CA VAL A 8 8.35 6.13 -12.19
C VAL A 8 9.02 4.78 -12.44
N ASP A 9 9.90 4.73 -13.45
CA ASP A 9 10.62 3.54 -13.88
C ASP A 9 11.84 3.99 -14.70
N ASP A 10 12.97 3.34 -14.61
CA ASP A 10 14.17 3.71 -15.40
C ASP A 10 14.03 3.28 -16.87
N GLN A 11 13.16 2.31 -17.18
CA GLN A 11 12.92 1.78 -18.50
C GLN A 11 11.92 2.64 -19.29
N ALA A 12 12.40 3.47 -20.21
CA ALA A 12 11.55 4.37 -21.00
C ALA A 12 10.45 3.64 -21.80
N LEU A 13 10.76 2.44 -22.32
CA LEU A 13 9.78 1.64 -23.07
C LEU A 13 8.60 1.22 -22.21
N LEU A 14 8.88 0.81 -20.97
CA LEU A 14 7.86 0.38 -20.02
C LEU A 14 6.99 1.56 -19.58
N ARG A 15 7.60 2.73 -19.30
CA ARG A 15 6.83 3.96 -19.02
C ARG A 15 5.91 4.32 -20.17
N SER A 16 6.40 4.26 -21.42
CA SER A 16 5.57 4.53 -22.61
C SER A 16 4.40 3.56 -22.75
N ALA A 17 4.61 2.27 -22.45
CA ALA A 17 3.55 1.27 -22.48
C ALA A 17 2.48 1.55 -21.40
N PHE A 18 2.89 1.84 -20.18
CA PHE A 18 1.97 2.18 -19.09
C PHE A 18 1.22 3.50 -19.35
N ARG A 19 1.89 4.50 -19.97
CA ARG A 19 1.23 5.74 -20.38
C ARG A 19 0.08 5.46 -21.34
N VAL A 20 0.33 4.72 -22.42
CA VAL A 20 -0.70 4.37 -23.39
C VAL A 20 -1.88 3.66 -22.71
N LEU A 21 -1.57 2.74 -21.80
CA LEU A 21 -2.60 1.99 -21.07
C LEU A 21 -3.43 2.88 -20.14
N VAL A 22 -2.79 3.70 -19.33
CA VAL A 22 -3.47 4.60 -18.38
C VAL A 22 -4.28 5.66 -19.12
N ASP A 23 -3.69 6.30 -20.15
CA ASP A 23 -4.35 7.36 -20.92
C ASP A 23 -5.47 6.82 -21.83
N SER A 24 -5.57 5.49 -22.02
CA SER A 24 -6.72 4.88 -22.73
C SER A 24 -8.01 4.88 -21.90
N GLU A 25 -7.91 5.08 -20.59
CA GLU A 25 -9.05 5.08 -19.68
C GLU A 25 -9.60 6.50 -19.47
N PRO A 26 -10.93 6.72 -19.62
CA PRO A 26 -11.52 8.05 -19.53
C PRO A 26 -11.49 8.65 -18.11
N ASP A 27 -11.26 7.84 -17.10
CA ASP A 27 -11.21 8.21 -15.69
C ASP A 27 -9.78 8.36 -15.15
N MET A 28 -8.75 8.22 -16.00
CA MET A 28 -7.33 8.32 -15.62
C MET A 28 -6.54 9.24 -16.56
N SER A 29 -5.40 9.75 -16.09
CA SER A 29 -4.44 10.45 -16.93
C SER A 29 -3.04 10.37 -16.34
N VAL A 30 -2.02 10.23 -17.18
CA VAL A 30 -0.62 10.32 -16.77
C VAL A 30 -0.23 11.79 -16.72
N VAL A 31 0.06 12.29 -15.51
CA VAL A 31 0.45 13.69 -15.28
C VAL A 31 1.96 13.92 -15.36
N GLY A 32 2.76 12.86 -15.28
CA GLY A 32 4.21 12.97 -15.38
C GLY A 32 4.91 11.63 -15.49
N GLU A 33 6.20 11.70 -15.83
CA GLU A 33 7.11 10.56 -15.86
C GLU A 33 8.41 10.91 -15.16
N ALA A 34 9.03 9.92 -14.53
CA ALA A 34 10.34 10.03 -13.90
C ALA A 34 11.16 8.75 -14.15
N ALA A 35 12.47 8.89 -14.26
CA ALA A 35 13.39 7.78 -14.47
C ALA A 35 14.13 7.34 -13.18
N ASP A 36 13.94 8.10 -12.11
CA ASP A 36 14.50 7.81 -10.77
C ASP A 36 13.65 8.47 -9.67
N GLY A 37 13.92 8.09 -8.42
CA GLY A 37 13.18 8.61 -7.26
C GLY A 37 13.34 10.11 -7.04
N ALA A 38 14.50 10.68 -7.36
CA ALA A 38 14.73 12.12 -7.19
C ALA A 38 13.94 12.95 -8.20
N GLN A 39 13.79 12.44 -9.43
CA GLN A 39 12.91 13.05 -10.44
C GLN A 39 11.43 12.91 -10.02
N ALA A 40 11.03 11.76 -9.47
CA ALA A 40 9.67 11.56 -8.97
C ALA A 40 9.31 12.59 -7.89
N LEU A 41 10.18 12.83 -6.91
CA LEU A 41 9.96 13.83 -5.85
C LEU A 41 9.85 15.25 -6.41
N ARG A 42 10.65 15.60 -7.44
CA ARG A 42 10.52 16.90 -8.11
C ARG A 42 9.19 17.02 -8.84
N ALA A 43 8.82 16.00 -9.62
CA ALA A 43 7.56 15.98 -10.36
C ALA A 43 6.34 16.13 -9.41
N LEU A 44 6.34 15.47 -8.25
CA LEU A 44 5.26 15.58 -7.25
C LEU A 44 5.13 16.96 -6.60
N ARG A 45 6.20 17.78 -6.63
CA ARG A 45 6.14 19.17 -6.15
C ARG A 45 5.61 20.15 -7.19
N GLU A 46 5.77 19.80 -8.47
CA GLU A 46 5.32 20.62 -9.61
C GLU A 46 3.90 20.25 -10.03
N GLU A 47 3.58 18.97 -10.04
CA GLU A 47 2.30 18.43 -10.48
C GLU A 47 1.65 17.55 -9.41
N ARG A 48 0.35 17.72 -9.19
CA ARG A 48 -0.41 16.88 -8.27
C ARG A 48 -0.67 15.52 -8.90
N ALA A 49 -0.21 14.45 -8.25
CA ALA A 49 -0.58 13.08 -8.56
C ALA A 49 -1.42 12.48 -7.41
N ASP A 50 -2.34 11.60 -7.77
CA ASP A 50 -3.14 10.82 -6.80
C ASP A 50 -2.48 9.45 -6.55
N VAL A 51 -1.85 8.89 -7.60
CA VAL A 51 -1.13 7.61 -7.56
C VAL A 51 0.24 7.73 -8.20
N VAL A 52 1.23 7.10 -7.61
CA VAL A 52 2.56 6.89 -8.19
C VAL A 52 2.72 5.40 -8.44
N LEU A 53 2.96 5.03 -9.70
CA LEU A 53 3.46 3.70 -10.06
C LEU A 53 4.98 3.74 -9.99
N MET A 54 5.58 3.06 -9.01
CA MET A 54 6.97 3.21 -8.64
C MET A 54 7.74 1.89 -8.84
N ASP A 55 8.72 1.91 -9.72
CA ASP A 55 9.71 0.82 -9.75
C ASP A 55 10.62 0.86 -8.52
N ILE A 56 11.04 -0.31 -8.04
CA ILE A 56 11.96 -0.41 -6.90
C ILE A 56 13.39 -0.08 -7.35
N ARG A 57 13.83 -0.67 -8.45
CA ARG A 57 15.24 -0.63 -8.86
C ARG A 57 15.48 0.41 -9.93
N MET A 58 16.00 1.55 -9.52
CA MET A 58 16.36 2.63 -10.43
C MET A 58 17.75 3.17 -10.07
N PRO A 59 18.49 3.73 -11.04
CA PRO A 59 19.77 4.39 -10.77
C PRO A 59 19.58 5.63 -9.90
N GLY A 60 20.56 5.94 -9.08
CA GLY A 60 20.50 7.09 -8.18
C GLY A 60 19.62 6.82 -6.96
N MET A 61 18.48 7.48 -6.86
CA MET A 61 17.52 7.24 -5.79
C MET A 61 16.57 6.11 -6.18
N ASP A 62 16.61 5.02 -5.40
CA ASP A 62 15.71 3.88 -5.58
C ASP A 62 14.27 4.18 -5.16
N GLY A 63 13.34 3.31 -5.59
CA GLY A 63 11.91 3.51 -5.33
C GLY A 63 11.52 3.36 -3.86
N LEU A 64 12.24 2.55 -3.06
CA LEU A 64 11.97 2.42 -1.62
C LEU A 64 12.33 3.69 -0.88
N THR A 65 13.46 4.28 -1.22
CA THR A 65 13.91 5.56 -0.65
C THR A 65 12.94 6.68 -1.05
N ALA A 66 12.56 6.76 -2.32
CA ALA A 66 11.57 7.72 -2.79
C ALA A 66 10.21 7.55 -2.10
N THR A 67 9.74 6.31 -1.96
CA THR A 67 8.49 6.00 -1.26
C THR A 67 8.53 6.47 0.20
N ARG A 68 9.64 6.27 0.89
CA ARG A 68 9.83 6.73 2.29
C ARG A 68 9.75 8.25 2.38
N GLU A 69 10.40 8.96 1.46
CA GLU A 69 10.37 10.44 1.41
C GLU A 69 8.97 10.98 1.07
N ILE A 70 8.27 10.38 0.08
CA ILE A 70 6.88 10.72 -0.23
C ILE A 70 5.99 10.51 1.00
N SER A 71 6.22 9.43 1.71
CA SER A 71 5.45 9.07 2.90
C SER A 71 5.70 9.98 4.09
N ALA A 72 6.90 10.51 4.23
CA ALA A 72 7.27 11.41 5.32
C ALA A 72 6.83 12.86 5.06
N ASP A 73 6.56 13.24 3.82
CA ASP A 73 6.20 14.62 3.46
C ASP A 73 4.70 14.87 3.68
N PRO A 74 4.30 15.75 4.63
CA PRO A 74 2.90 16.09 4.87
C PRO A 74 2.19 16.70 3.66
N ALA A 75 2.94 17.39 2.78
CA ALA A 75 2.37 17.97 1.55
C ALA A 75 1.95 16.90 0.53
N LEU A 76 2.53 15.70 0.64
CA LEU A 76 2.25 14.54 -0.22
C LEU A 76 1.35 13.49 0.46
N SER A 77 0.71 13.82 1.58
CA SER A 77 -0.11 12.88 2.36
C SER A 77 -1.28 12.24 1.59
N GLY A 78 -1.73 12.89 0.50
CA GLY A 78 -2.75 12.35 -0.41
C GLY A 78 -2.25 11.43 -1.51
N VAL A 79 -0.92 11.34 -1.71
CA VAL A 79 -0.30 10.53 -2.75
C VAL A 79 -0.26 9.07 -2.32
N ARG A 80 -0.70 8.16 -3.19
CA ARG A 80 -0.66 6.71 -2.99
C ARG A 80 0.45 6.11 -3.83
N VAL A 81 1.35 5.36 -3.22
CA VAL A 81 2.45 4.70 -3.93
C VAL A 81 2.14 3.22 -4.13
N VAL A 82 2.09 2.79 -5.38
CA VAL A 82 2.01 1.38 -5.79
C VAL A 82 3.37 0.97 -6.33
N ILE A 83 3.97 -0.02 -5.70
CA ILE A 83 5.25 -0.56 -6.15
C ILE A 83 5.03 -1.48 -7.35
N LEU A 84 5.82 -1.25 -8.41
CA LEU A 84 5.94 -2.17 -9.54
C LEU A 84 7.20 -3.01 -9.34
N THR A 85 7.08 -4.34 -9.38
CA THR A 85 8.21 -5.24 -9.18
C THR A 85 8.22 -6.39 -10.17
N THR A 86 9.39 -6.90 -10.49
CA THR A 86 9.52 -8.20 -11.14
C THR A 86 9.41 -9.29 -10.07
N PHE A 87 8.56 -10.28 -10.24
CA PHE A 87 8.13 -11.31 -9.27
C PHE A 87 9.24 -12.09 -8.55
N GLU A 88 10.50 -11.91 -8.91
CA GLU A 88 11.61 -12.74 -8.40
C GLU A 88 12.16 -12.31 -7.03
N GLN A 89 11.68 -11.23 -6.42
CA GLN A 89 12.26 -10.72 -5.17
C GLN A 89 11.19 -10.28 -4.18
N ASP A 90 10.60 -11.26 -3.59
CA ASP A 90 9.66 -11.13 -2.46
C ASP A 90 10.24 -10.41 -1.21
N ASP A 91 11.57 -10.24 -1.13
CA ASP A 91 12.24 -9.64 0.02
C ASP A 91 11.93 -8.14 0.19
N TYR A 92 11.55 -7.45 -0.88
CA TYR A 92 11.25 -6.01 -0.85
C TYR A 92 9.83 -5.64 -0.41
N VAL A 93 8.92 -6.62 -0.31
CA VAL A 93 7.51 -6.35 0.01
C VAL A 93 7.38 -5.71 1.39
N VAL A 94 8.07 -6.25 2.40
CA VAL A 94 8.05 -5.73 3.77
C VAL A 94 8.66 -4.34 3.83
N ASP A 95 9.82 -4.15 3.19
CA ASP A 95 10.53 -2.86 3.23
C ASP A 95 9.76 -1.74 2.52
N ALA A 96 9.04 -2.08 1.45
CA ALA A 96 8.23 -1.11 0.74
C ALA A 96 6.96 -0.72 1.53
N LEU A 97 6.32 -1.66 2.21
CA LEU A 97 5.21 -1.34 3.12
C LEU A 97 5.68 -0.49 4.31
N ARG A 98 6.85 -0.81 4.89
CA ARG A 98 7.48 0.03 5.92
C ARG A 98 7.83 1.41 5.39
N ALA A 99 8.20 1.52 4.12
CA ALA A 99 8.41 2.80 3.47
C ALA A 99 7.10 3.56 3.22
N GLY A 100 5.94 2.92 3.32
CA GLY A 100 4.62 3.53 3.15
C GLY A 100 3.96 3.27 1.80
N ALA A 101 4.38 2.23 1.07
CA ALA A 101 3.68 1.79 -0.13
C ALA A 101 2.28 1.25 0.21
N CYS A 102 1.28 1.63 -0.61
CA CYS A 102 -0.12 1.22 -0.45
C CYS A 102 -0.42 -0.12 -1.11
N GLY A 103 0.48 -0.63 -1.94
CA GLY A 103 0.29 -1.89 -2.66
C GLY A 103 1.47 -2.29 -3.54
N PHE A 104 1.33 -3.48 -4.10
CA PHE A 104 2.30 -4.10 -4.99
C PHE A 104 1.62 -4.64 -6.22
N LEU A 105 2.31 -4.52 -7.34
CA LEU A 105 1.91 -5.13 -8.59
C LEU A 105 3.14 -5.69 -9.32
N GLY A 106 3.03 -6.87 -9.88
CA GLY A 106 4.07 -7.39 -10.75
C GLY A 106 4.15 -6.60 -12.06
N LYS A 107 5.35 -6.31 -12.55
CA LYS A 107 5.54 -5.70 -13.88
C LYS A 107 4.98 -6.55 -15.03
N GLY A 108 4.72 -7.84 -14.77
CA GLY A 108 4.03 -8.76 -15.68
C GLY A 108 2.50 -8.82 -15.51
N ALA A 109 1.93 -7.99 -14.63
CA ALA A 109 0.49 -7.91 -14.45
C ALA A 109 -0.22 -7.51 -15.76
N GLY A 110 -1.40 -8.07 -15.98
CA GLY A 110 -2.20 -7.72 -17.14
C GLY A 110 -2.70 -6.27 -17.10
N PRO A 111 -3.04 -5.70 -18.28
CA PRO A 111 -3.57 -4.34 -18.36
C PRO A 111 -4.75 -4.08 -17.42
N GLU A 112 -5.71 -4.97 -17.39
CA GLU A 112 -6.91 -4.84 -16.55
C GLU A 112 -6.57 -4.86 -15.05
N GLU A 113 -5.58 -5.66 -14.65
CA GLU A 113 -5.12 -5.76 -13.27
C GLU A 113 -4.44 -4.45 -12.82
N LEU A 114 -3.60 -3.85 -13.66
CA LEU A 114 -2.97 -2.56 -13.38
C LEU A 114 -4.02 -1.45 -13.20
N LEU A 115 -4.99 -1.36 -14.13
CA LEU A 115 -6.03 -0.34 -14.08
C LEU A 115 -6.95 -0.52 -12.86
N ALA A 116 -7.32 -1.77 -12.56
CA ALA A 116 -8.09 -2.08 -11.35
C ALA A 116 -7.30 -1.70 -10.08
N ALA A 117 -6.00 -1.98 -10.06
CA ALA A 117 -5.10 -1.64 -8.97
C ALA A 117 -5.10 -0.13 -8.67
N ILE A 118 -4.97 0.69 -9.69
CA ILE A 118 -5.01 2.16 -9.56
C ILE A 118 -6.33 2.62 -8.94
N ARG A 119 -7.47 2.09 -9.42
CA ARG A 119 -8.80 2.46 -8.90
C ARG A 119 -8.98 2.06 -7.44
N VAL A 120 -8.54 0.86 -7.08
CA VAL A 120 -8.64 0.32 -5.71
C VAL A 120 -7.86 1.19 -4.72
N VAL A 121 -6.63 1.57 -5.08
CA VAL A 121 -5.76 2.39 -4.21
C VAL A 121 -6.35 3.79 -4.00
N VAL A 122 -6.89 4.42 -5.04
CA VAL A 122 -7.53 5.74 -4.92
C VAL A 122 -8.80 5.68 -4.08
N ALA A 123 -9.56 4.57 -4.16
CA ALA A 123 -10.73 4.36 -3.31
C ALA A 123 -10.38 4.18 -1.82
N GLY A 124 -9.07 4.10 -1.49
CA GLY A 124 -8.59 3.89 -0.11
C GLY A 124 -8.68 2.43 0.33
N ASP A 125 -9.01 1.53 -0.58
CA ASP A 125 -8.95 0.09 -0.34
C ASP A 125 -7.51 -0.39 -0.61
N ALA A 126 -7.03 -1.36 0.18
CA ALA A 126 -5.66 -1.86 -0.01
C ALA A 126 -5.57 -2.80 -1.21
N LEU A 127 -4.52 -2.60 -2.00
CA LEU A 127 -4.11 -3.51 -3.08
C LEU A 127 -3.45 -4.81 -2.60
N LEU A 128 -3.63 -5.11 -1.34
CA LEU A 128 -3.22 -6.40 -0.82
C LEU A 128 -4.42 -7.35 -0.95
N SER A 129 -4.39 -8.20 -1.98
CA SER A 129 -5.30 -9.34 -2.00
C SER A 129 -5.16 -10.14 -0.69
N PRO A 130 -6.18 -10.83 -0.23
CA PRO A 130 -6.06 -11.70 0.95
C PRO A 130 -4.88 -12.68 0.87
N ALA A 131 -4.53 -13.13 -0.34
CA ALA A 131 -3.37 -13.99 -0.59
C ALA A 131 -2.06 -13.23 -0.42
N ALA A 132 -1.94 -12.02 -0.99
CA ALA A 132 -0.75 -11.17 -0.83
C ALA A 132 -0.55 -10.74 0.63
N THR A 133 -1.64 -10.42 1.34
CA THR A 133 -1.58 -10.12 2.78
C THR A 133 -1.08 -11.34 3.57
N ARG A 134 -1.57 -12.55 3.28
CA ARG A 134 -1.10 -13.77 3.95
C ARG A 134 0.37 -14.09 3.64
N GLY A 135 0.81 -13.90 2.39
CA GLY A 135 2.20 -14.06 1.99
C GLY A 135 3.12 -13.07 2.70
N LEU A 136 2.69 -11.81 2.80
CA LEU A 136 3.37 -10.77 3.56
C LEU A 136 3.52 -11.15 5.03
N ILE A 137 2.42 -11.56 5.66
CA ILE A 137 2.38 -12.01 7.05
C ILE A 137 3.37 -13.15 7.27
N GLY A 138 3.35 -14.19 6.41
CA GLY A 138 4.24 -15.33 6.54
C GLY A 138 5.73 -14.94 6.51
N ARG A 139 6.09 -13.92 5.76
CA ARG A 139 7.48 -13.43 5.63
C ARG A 139 7.89 -12.47 6.74
N PHE A 140 7.00 -11.58 7.16
CA PHE A 140 7.22 -10.74 8.33
C PHE A 140 7.56 -11.62 9.54
N LEU A 141 6.88 -12.78 9.65
CA LEU A 141 7.08 -13.74 10.71
C LEU A 141 8.39 -14.52 10.59
N ALA A 142 8.84 -14.80 9.37
CA ALA A 142 10.12 -15.48 9.13
C ALA A 142 11.33 -14.55 9.36
N ALA A 143 11.14 -13.23 9.17
CA ALA A 143 12.19 -12.24 9.35
C ALA A 143 12.35 -11.78 10.82
N ASP A 144 11.32 -11.89 11.65
CA ASP A 144 11.30 -11.39 13.02
C ASP A 144 11.63 -12.50 14.05
N THR A 145 12.85 -13.06 13.96
CA THR A 145 13.42 -13.91 15.02
C THR A 145 14.13 -13.10 16.11
N GLY A 146 14.01 -11.76 16.11
CA GLY A 146 14.63 -10.85 17.07
C GLY A 146 13.61 -10.28 18.06
N VAL A 147 13.63 -10.76 19.29
CA VAL A 147 12.92 -10.20 20.44
C VAL A 147 13.42 -8.78 20.70
N GLY A 148 12.75 -7.79 20.13
CA GLY A 148 12.89 -6.39 20.51
C GLY A 148 11.54 -5.91 21.02
N GLY A 149 11.44 -5.48 22.28
CA GLY A 149 10.24 -4.89 22.85
C GLY A 149 9.85 -3.65 22.03
N VAL A 150 8.86 -3.80 21.16
CA VAL A 150 8.34 -2.69 20.37
C VAL A 150 7.45 -1.86 21.27
N ALA A 151 7.67 -0.55 21.31
CA ALA A 151 6.78 0.38 21.97
C ALA A 151 5.37 0.21 21.39
N GLU A 152 4.37 0.12 22.24
CA GLU A 152 2.97 -0.01 21.81
C GLU A 152 2.63 1.20 20.91
N PRO A 153 2.16 0.97 19.67
CA PRO A 153 1.86 2.07 18.75
C PRO A 153 0.89 3.06 19.37
N GLU A 154 1.18 4.37 19.20
CA GLU A 154 0.28 5.42 19.66
C GLU A 154 -1.11 5.20 19.11
N GLY A 155 -2.13 5.27 19.97
CA GLY A 155 -3.53 5.10 19.58
C GLY A 155 -4.12 3.69 19.76
N LEU A 156 -3.33 2.64 19.95
CA LEU A 156 -3.86 1.28 20.11
C LEU A 156 -4.79 1.15 21.32
N HIS A 157 -4.49 1.87 22.39
CA HIS A 157 -5.30 1.95 23.62
C HIS A 157 -6.62 2.71 23.43
N THR A 158 -6.74 3.52 22.36
CA THR A 158 -7.97 4.29 22.06
C THR A 158 -9.01 3.49 21.28
N LEU A 159 -8.65 2.28 20.84
CA LEU A 159 -9.53 1.43 20.06
C LEU A 159 -10.66 0.86 20.92
N THR A 160 -11.88 0.98 20.42
CA THR A 160 -13.02 0.26 20.99
C THR A 160 -12.87 -1.24 20.78
N ALA A 161 -13.59 -2.06 21.54
CA ALA A 161 -13.58 -3.52 21.37
C ALA A 161 -13.91 -3.90 19.92
N ARG A 162 -14.89 -3.23 19.29
CA ARG A 162 -15.28 -3.49 17.91
C ARG A 162 -14.22 -3.12 16.90
N GLU A 163 -13.55 -2.00 17.06
CA GLU A 163 -12.44 -1.61 16.21
C GLU A 163 -11.26 -2.58 16.35
N ARG A 164 -10.98 -3.06 17.55
CA ARG A 164 -9.94 -4.07 17.78
C ARG A 164 -10.30 -5.41 17.10
N GLU A 165 -11.56 -5.85 17.16
CA GLU A 165 -12.02 -7.03 16.42
C GLU A 165 -11.82 -6.87 14.90
N VAL A 166 -12.22 -5.73 14.34
CA VAL A 166 -12.03 -5.45 12.92
C VAL A 166 -10.54 -5.41 12.56
N LEU A 167 -9.69 -4.78 13.37
CA LEU A 167 -8.25 -4.75 13.14
C LEU A 167 -7.63 -6.16 13.12
N LEU A 168 -8.07 -7.04 14.02
CA LEU A 168 -7.63 -8.44 14.04
C LEU A 168 -8.00 -9.19 12.74
N GLU A 169 -9.20 -8.97 12.22
CA GLU A 169 -9.63 -9.62 10.98
C GLU A 169 -8.92 -9.01 9.75
N VAL A 170 -8.67 -7.70 9.75
CA VAL A 170 -7.82 -7.03 8.76
C VAL A 170 -6.42 -7.64 8.75
N ALA A 171 -5.82 -7.81 9.92
CA ALA A 171 -4.49 -8.42 10.07
C ALA A 171 -4.43 -9.89 9.66
N ARG A 172 -5.56 -10.59 9.65
CA ARG A 172 -5.69 -11.96 9.11
C ARG A 172 -5.81 -11.99 7.59
N GLY A 173 -5.86 -10.84 6.95
CA GLY A 173 -5.96 -10.70 5.49
C GLY A 173 -7.36 -10.91 4.92
N LEU A 174 -8.43 -10.79 5.73
CA LEU A 174 -9.79 -10.93 5.23
C LEU A 174 -10.23 -9.66 4.48
N SER A 175 -11.00 -9.83 3.41
CA SER A 175 -11.69 -8.73 2.71
C SER A 175 -12.79 -8.10 3.56
N ASN A 176 -13.29 -6.94 3.15
CA ASN A 176 -14.41 -6.29 3.86
C ASN A 176 -15.68 -7.15 3.90
N ASP A 177 -15.94 -7.90 2.82
CA ASP A 177 -17.10 -8.80 2.74
C ASP A 177 -16.94 -10.02 3.67
N GLU A 178 -15.74 -10.62 3.73
CA GLU A 178 -15.43 -11.72 4.64
C GLU A 178 -15.53 -11.27 6.11
N ILE A 179 -15.01 -10.07 6.44
CA ILE A 179 -15.12 -9.47 7.77
C ILE A 179 -16.59 -9.21 8.11
N ALA A 180 -17.35 -8.66 7.18
CA ALA A 180 -18.77 -8.36 7.36
C ALA A 180 -19.57 -9.63 7.66
N HIS A 181 -19.33 -10.69 6.91
CA HIS A 181 -19.95 -12.00 7.14
C HIS A 181 -19.58 -12.55 8.52
N ARG A 182 -18.29 -12.51 8.88
CA ARG A 182 -17.77 -13.07 10.13
C ARG A 182 -18.26 -12.32 11.36
N LEU A 183 -18.36 -11.01 11.26
CA LEU A 183 -18.79 -10.15 12.36
C LEU A 183 -20.29 -9.82 12.35
N THR A 184 -21.04 -10.39 11.39
CA THR A 184 -22.49 -10.22 11.22
C THR A 184 -22.89 -8.74 11.11
N VAL A 185 -22.22 -8.01 10.23
CA VAL A 185 -22.48 -6.58 9.92
C VAL A 185 -22.49 -6.36 8.40
N SER A 186 -22.82 -5.15 7.95
CA SER A 186 -22.70 -4.82 6.53
C SER A 186 -21.25 -4.49 6.12
N PRO A 187 -20.85 -4.72 4.85
CA PRO A 187 -19.54 -4.29 4.34
C PRO A 187 -19.31 -2.77 4.53
N LEU A 188 -20.34 -1.96 4.42
CA LEU A 188 -20.26 -0.52 4.66
C LEU A 188 -19.92 -0.21 6.14
N THR A 189 -20.45 -0.99 7.08
CA THR A 189 -20.10 -0.88 8.51
C THR A 189 -18.64 -1.23 8.74
N VAL A 190 -18.12 -2.28 8.08
CA VAL A 190 -16.70 -2.63 8.13
C VAL A 190 -15.84 -1.52 7.59
N LYS A 191 -16.18 -0.95 6.42
CA LYS A 191 -15.48 0.20 5.83
C LYS A 191 -15.43 1.38 6.79
N THR A 192 -16.52 1.66 7.50
CA THR A 192 -16.57 2.73 8.51
C THR A 192 -15.61 2.47 9.67
N HIS A 193 -15.54 1.22 10.17
CA HIS A 193 -14.58 0.86 11.21
C HIS A 193 -13.14 0.96 10.73
N ILE A 194 -12.84 0.51 9.51
CA ILE A 194 -11.50 0.64 8.92
C ILE A 194 -11.09 2.11 8.82
N ASN A 195 -11.96 3.00 8.34
CA ASN A 195 -11.65 4.43 8.27
C ASN A 195 -11.35 5.04 9.65
N ARG A 196 -12.07 4.60 10.70
CA ARG A 196 -11.79 5.03 12.07
C ARG A 196 -10.45 4.48 12.58
N LEU A 197 -10.12 3.24 12.24
CA LEU A 197 -8.82 2.64 12.56
C LEU A 197 -7.67 3.40 11.90
N LEU A 198 -7.79 3.72 10.60
CA LEU A 198 -6.82 4.53 9.89
C LEU A 198 -6.57 5.86 10.59
N ALA A 199 -7.64 6.56 10.98
CA ALA A 199 -7.53 7.84 11.68
C ALA A 199 -6.89 7.72 13.08
N LYS A 200 -7.31 6.72 13.88
CA LYS A 200 -6.84 6.53 15.27
C LYS A 200 -5.38 6.05 15.36
N LEU A 201 -4.96 5.23 14.40
CA LEU A 201 -3.61 4.67 14.36
C LEU A 201 -2.66 5.46 13.46
N ALA A 202 -3.11 6.63 12.94
CA ALA A 202 -2.39 7.44 11.98
C ALA A 202 -1.88 6.63 10.76
N ALA A 203 -2.62 5.56 10.41
CA ALA A 203 -2.30 4.70 9.29
C ALA A 203 -2.89 5.29 7.99
N ARG A 204 -2.14 5.25 6.90
CA ARG A 204 -2.56 5.81 5.61
C ARG A 204 -3.47 4.88 4.81
N ASP A 205 -3.31 3.59 5.03
CA ASP A 205 -3.99 2.53 4.29
C ASP A 205 -4.09 1.25 5.12
N ARG A 206 -4.78 0.26 4.51
CA ARG A 206 -5.00 -1.04 5.13
C ARG A 206 -3.71 -1.83 5.38
N ALA A 207 -2.69 -1.67 4.51
CA ALA A 207 -1.42 -2.37 4.67
C ALA A 207 -0.70 -1.92 5.95
N GLN A 208 -0.75 -0.62 6.24
CA GLN A 208 -0.22 -0.08 7.49
C GLN A 208 -1.00 -0.55 8.72
N LEU A 209 -2.32 -0.75 8.63
CA LEU A 209 -3.08 -1.38 9.71
C LEU A 209 -2.60 -2.81 9.99
N VAL A 210 -2.33 -3.59 8.94
CA VAL A 210 -1.76 -4.94 9.06
C VAL A 210 -0.40 -4.86 9.76
N MET A 211 0.51 -4.00 9.29
CA MET A 211 1.82 -3.80 9.89
C MET A 211 1.72 -3.44 11.37
N THR A 212 0.91 -2.44 11.70
CA THR A 212 0.68 -2.00 13.08
C THR A 212 0.18 -3.14 13.98
N ALA A 213 -0.73 -3.98 13.49
CA ALA A 213 -1.26 -5.10 14.27
C ALA A 213 -0.21 -6.18 14.58
N TYR A 214 0.75 -6.40 13.68
CA TYR A 214 1.86 -7.34 13.89
C TYR A 214 2.96 -6.72 14.76
N GLU A 215 3.40 -5.51 14.46
CA GLU A 215 4.45 -4.80 15.21
C GLU A 215 4.05 -4.56 16.68
N SER A 216 2.77 -4.32 16.94
CA SER A 216 2.25 -4.19 18.31
C SER A 216 2.10 -5.52 19.06
N GLY A 217 2.33 -6.67 18.41
CA GLY A 217 2.08 -7.98 19.01
C GLY A 217 0.59 -8.30 19.25
N LEU A 218 -0.33 -7.48 18.72
CA LEU A 218 -1.78 -7.73 18.79
C LEU A 218 -2.17 -9.04 18.09
N VAL A 219 -1.46 -9.36 17.03
CA VAL A 219 -1.54 -10.63 16.31
C VAL A 219 -0.21 -11.35 16.47
N ARG A 220 -0.26 -12.54 17.03
CA ARG A 220 0.90 -13.45 17.08
C ARG A 220 0.76 -14.51 16.01
N PRO A 221 1.86 -14.89 15.34
CA PRO A 221 1.84 -16.01 14.41
C PRO A 221 1.40 -17.28 15.12
N ARG A 222 0.50 -18.02 14.52
CA ARG A 222 0.33 -19.42 14.89
C ARG A 222 1.43 -20.21 14.19
N HIS A 223 2.40 -20.69 14.95
CA HIS A 223 3.27 -21.76 14.50
C HIS A 223 2.36 -23.00 14.33
N GLY A 224 2.09 -23.35 13.08
CA GLY A 224 1.48 -24.61 12.68
C GLY A 224 2.54 -25.62 12.33
#